data_bf24bcd354d7e9f9293b07d733930f66
#
_entry.id   bf24bcd354d7e9f9293b07d733930f66
#
_cell.length_a   1.000
_cell.length_b   1.000
_cell.length_c   1.000
_cell.angle_alpha   90.00
_cell.angle_beta   90.00
_cell.angle_gamma   90.00
#
_symmetry.space_group_name_H-M   'P 1'
#
loop_
_entity.id
_entity.type
_entity.pdbx_description
1 polymer ?
#
loop_
_entity_poly.entity_id
_entity_poly.type
_entity_poly.pdbx_seq_one_letter_code
_entity_poly.pdbx_strand_id
1 'polypeptide(L)'
;MKHIALLTCVCGLMLLGSCKKQSAQNEQPLEVMTFNVRLDAPSDSANNWKYRKDNVCQMITYYQPDLLGMQEVRHNQMEDLKQGLPQYTALGVGRDDGKEAGEYCPIFFNSHRFTLVEYGNFSLSEQPETIGIKGWDASYNRITTWAILQEKSNGKKLVFFNTHLDNNGEIARKEGVQLILNKIKEIAPHMPAIITGDFNCTPDETPLQTLEKGGMENASKVAAITYGPSW
;
A
#
# COMPACT_ATOMS: atom_id res chain seq x y z
N MET A 1 -43.12 -79.99 16.27
CA MET A 1 -43.30 -78.55 16.32
C MET A 1 -41.93 -77.91 16.28
N LYS A 2 -41.55 -77.28 15.16
CA LYS A 2 -40.24 -76.77 14.92
C LYS A 2 -40.27 -75.26 15.12
N HIS A 3 -39.51 -74.74 16.03
CA HIS A 3 -39.33 -73.29 16.24
C HIS A 3 -38.27 -72.78 15.30
N ILE A 4 -38.64 -71.87 14.41
CA ILE A 4 -37.73 -71.13 13.53
C ILE A 4 -37.35 -69.81 14.25
N ALA A 5 -36.07 -69.67 14.62
CA ALA A 5 -35.54 -68.43 15.16
C ALA A 5 -35.14 -67.50 13.99
N LEU A 6 -35.71 -66.32 13.93
CA LEU A 6 -35.44 -65.26 12.97
C LEU A 6 -34.27 -64.42 13.46
N LEU A 7 -33.12 -64.51 12.78
CA LEU A 7 -31.93 -63.72 13.11
C LEU A 7 -31.97 -62.39 12.33
N THR A 8 -32.26 -61.30 13.01
CA THR A 8 -32.23 -59.93 12.45
C THR A 8 -30.82 -59.41 12.46
N CYS A 9 -30.23 -59.28 11.26
CA CYS A 9 -28.93 -58.68 11.04
C CYS A 9 -29.07 -57.14 10.99
N VAL A 10 -28.61 -56.43 12.03
CA VAL A 10 -28.56 -54.96 12.05
C VAL A 10 -27.26 -54.50 11.39
N CYS A 11 -27.32 -54.09 10.13
CA CYS A 11 -26.20 -53.41 9.48
C CYS A 11 -26.07 -51.99 10.01
N GLY A 12 -25.12 -51.79 10.93
CA GLY A 12 -24.72 -50.46 11.35
C GLY A 12 -23.90 -49.76 10.26
N LEU A 13 -24.49 -48.74 9.61
CA LEU A 13 -23.76 -47.82 8.73
C LEU A 13 -22.84 -46.94 9.61
N MET A 14 -21.54 -47.21 9.60
CA MET A 14 -20.53 -46.30 10.11
C MET A 14 -20.36 -45.17 9.09
N LEU A 15 -20.93 -44.01 9.36
CA LEU A 15 -20.58 -42.76 8.68
C LEU A 15 -19.18 -42.34 9.11
N LEU A 16 -18.18 -42.68 8.31
CA LEU A 16 -16.84 -42.13 8.40
C LEU A 16 -16.90 -40.66 8.01
N GLY A 17 -17.11 -39.81 9.02
CA GLY A 17 -16.95 -38.37 8.87
C GLY A 17 -15.50 -38.06 8.51
N SER A 18 -15.23 -37.86 7.21
CA SER A 18 -13.96 -37.36 6.73
C SER A 18 -13.78 -35.94 7.22
N CYS A 19 -13.15 -35.74 8.39
CA CYS A 19 -12.60 -34.47 8.78
C CYS A 19 -11.52 -34.10 7.76
N LYS A 20 -11.88 -33.31 6.75
CA LYS A 20 -10.89 -32.57 5.95
C LYS A 20 -10.14 -31.67 6.94
N LYS A 21 -8.93 -32.10 7.34
CA LYS A 21 -7.94 -31.17 7.91
C LYS A 21 -7.77 -30.07 6.88
N GLN A 22 -8.34 -28.91 7.16
CA GLN A 22 -8.06 -27.69 6.43
C GLN A 22 -6.56 -27.46 6.63
N SER A 23 -5.77 -27.77 5.60
CA SER A 23 -4.35 -27.47 5.60
C SER A 23 -4.23 -25.98 5.88
N ALA A 24 -3.52 -25.62 6.94
CA ALA A 24 -3.12 -24.23 7.13
C ALA A 24 -2.41 -23.83 5.84
N GLN A 25 -3.09 -23.04 5.01
CA GLN A 25 -2.44 -22.44 3.85
C GLN A 25 -1.27 -21.66 4.40
N ASN A 26 -0.05 -22.01 4.00
CA ASN A 26 1.14 -21.23 4.29
C ASN A 26 0.88 -19.84 3.67
N GLU A 27 0.41 -18.91 4.50
CA GLU A 27 0.23 -17.51 4.06
C GLU A 27 1.64 -17.00 3.73
N GLN A 28 1.85 -16.64 2.48
CA GLN A 28 3.11 -16.05 2.06
C GLN A 28 3.23 -14.66 2.73
N PRO A 29 4.37 -14.32 3.33
CA PRO A 29 4.60 -12.98 3.86
C PRO A 29 4.27 -11.92 2.83
N LEU A 30 3.80 -10.77 3.29
CA LEU A 30 3.52 -9.61 2.44
C LEU A 30 4.73 -8.70 2.43
N GLU A 31 5.36 -8.56 1.28
CA GLU A 31 6.51 -7.68 1.07
C GLU A 31 6.04 -6.28 0.68
N VAL A 32 6.33 -5.30 1.52
CA VAL A 32 5.92 -3.90 1.30
C VAL A 32 7.14 -3.00 1.24
N MET A 33 7.22 -2.17 0.22
CA MET A 33 8.31 -1.21 0.03
C MET A 33 7.78 0.21 -0.05
N THR A 34 8.47 1.15 0.59
CA THR A 34 8.32 2.59 0.35
C THR A 34 9.61 3.13 -0.25
N PHE A 35 9.51 3.98 -1.27
CA PHE A 35 10.71 4.45 -1.97
C PHE A 35 10.49 5.84 -2.58
N ASN A 36 11.11 6.86 -1.99
CA ASN A 36 11.25 8.14 -2.66
C ASN A 36 12.30 8.00 -3.78
N VAL A 37 11.85 8.04 -5.04
CA VAL A 37 12.72 7.80 -6.20
C VAL A 37 13.53 9.02 -6.60
N ARG A 38 13.34 10.15 -5.94
CA ARG A 38 13.85 11.46 -6.33
C ARG A 38 13.34 11.89 -7.70
N LEU A 39 12.71 13.04 -7.76
CA LEU A 39 12.18 13.58 -9.01
C LEU A 39 13.27 13.76 -10.08
N ASP A 40 12.86 13.73 -11.34
CA ASP A 40 13.74 14.04 -12.47
C ASP A 40 13.98 15.54 -12.50
N ALA A 41 15.16 15.95 -12.01
CA ALA A 41 15.60 17.34 -11.98
C ALA A 41 16.84 17.53 -12.86
N PRO A 42 16.82 18.49 -13.80
CA PRO A 42 18.00 18.80 -14.63
C PRO A 42 19.25 19.13 -13.82
N SER A 43 19.08 19.68 -12.62
CA SER A 43 20.17 20.03 -11.68
C SER A 43 20.91 18.83 -11.12
N ASP A 44 20.37 17.62 -11.21
CA ASP A 44 20.96 16.42 -10.60
C ASP A 44 22.18 15.86 -11.35
N SER A 45 22.56 16.49 -12.48
CA SER A 45 23.79 16.14 -13.23
C SER A 45 23.96 14.64 -13.44
N ALA A 46 25.02 14.04 -12.87
CA ALA A 46 25.32 12.61 -12.96
C ALA A 46 24.27 11.72 -12.24
N ASN A 47 23.49 12.29 -11.31
CA ASN A 47 22.42 11.59 -10.61
C ASN A 47 21.04 11.81 -11.26
N ASN A 48 20.99 12.40 -12.45
CA ASN A 48 19.75 12.61 -13.17
C ASN A 48 19.01 11.28 -13.43
N TRP A 49 17.69 11.32 -13.47
CA TRP A 49 16.83 10.15 -13.63
C TRP A 49 17.22 9.23 -14.79
N LYS A 50 17.57 9.78 -15.94
CA LYS A 50 17.97 9.01 -17.12
C LYS A 50 19.13 8.03 -16.89
N TYR A 51 19.98 8.31 -15.87
CA TYR A 51 21.11 7.43 -15.52
C TYR A 51 20.76 6.46 -14.38
N ARG A 52 19.65 6.67 -13.67
CA ARG A 52 19.24 5.88 -12.51
C ARG A 52 18.10 4.93 -12.79
N LYS A 53 17.24 5.19 -13.78
CA LYS A 53 16.00 4.49 -14.02
C LYS A 53 16.15 2.97 -14.13
N ASP A 54 17.18 2.51 -14.85
CA ASP A 54 17.42 1.08 -15.02
C ASP A 54 17.83 0.43 -13.70
N ASN A 55 18.67 1.08 -12.90
CA ASN A 55 19.08 0.60 -11.58
C ASN A 55 17.87 0.57 -10.60
N VAL A 56 16.99 1.56 -10.67
CA VAL A 56 15.75 1.60 -9.86
C VAL A 56 14.85 0.41 -10.21
N CYS A 57 14.61 0.17 -11.50
CA CYS A 57 13.81 -0.97 -11.94
C CYS A 57 14.47 -2.32 -11.57
N GLN A 58 15.79 -2.44 -11.71
CA GLN A 58 16.54 -3.64 -11.33
C GLN A 58 16.46 -3.91 -9.82
N MET A 59 16.59 -2.87 -8.98
CA MET A 59 16.47 -2.98 -7.53
C MET A 59 15.05 -3.45 -7.14
N ILE A 60 14.01 -2.85 -7.70
CA ILE A 60 12.62 -3.26 -7.43
C ILE A 60 12.39 -4.70 -7.91
N THR A 61 12.94 -5.07 -9.07
CA THR A 61 12.85 -6.45 -9.59
C THR A 61 13.62 -7.44 -8.72
N TYR A 62 14.71 -7.03 -8.09
CA TYR A 62 15.48 -7.88 -7.17
C TYR A 62 14.73 -8.14 -5.86
N TYR A 63 14.16 -7.10 -5.23
CA TYR A 63 13.43 -7.24 -3.97
C TYR A 63 12.01 -7.78 -4.15
N GLN A 64 11.41 -7.64 -5.32
CA GLN A 64 10.08 -8.13 -5.68
C GLN A 64 8.97 -7.79 -4.67
N PRO A 65 8.85 -6.54 -4.21
CA PRO A 65 7.81 -6.21 -3.25
C PRO A 65 6.43 -6.52 -3.84
N ASP A 66 5.51 -6.97 -3.00
CA ASP A 66 4.12 -7.17 -3.39
C ASP A 66 3.37 -5.86 -3.55
N LEU A 67 3.69 -4.91 -2.67
CA LEU A 67 3.14 -3.55 -2.64
C LEU A 67 4.30 -2.55 -2.59
N LEU A 68 4.25 -1.56 -3.44
CA LEU A 68 5.27 -0.53 -3.54
C LEU A 68 4.61 0.85 -3.61
N GLY A 69 4.88 1.70 -2.62
CA GLY A 69 4.55 3.12 -2.65
C GLY A 69 5.78 3.93 -3.01
N MET A 70 5.70 4.77 -4.05
CA MET A 70 6.79 5.64 -4.43
C MET A 70 6.42 7.12 -4.25
N GLN A 71 7.43 7.98 -4.12
CA GLN A 71 7.27 9.42 -3.95
C GLN A 71 8.18 10.16 -4.93
N GLU A 72 7.85 11.43 -5.20
CA GLU A 72 8.53 12.32 -6.14
C GLU A 72 8.52 11.85 -7.62
N VAL A 73 7.61 10.98 -7.99
CA VAL A 73 7.56 10.45 -9.35
C VAL A 73 6.96 11.49 -10.30
N ARG A 74 7.71 11.94 -11.31
CA ARG A 74 7.20 12.77 -12.41
C ARG A 74 6.55 11.90 -13.49
N HIS A 75 5.76 12.49 -14.38
CA HIS A 75 5.06 11.76 -15.43
C HIS A 75 6.00 10.90 -16.29
N ASN A 76 7.13 11.44 -16.76
CA ASN A 76 8.11 10.67 -17.53
C ASN A 76 8.73 9.50 -16.72
N GLN A 77 8.94 9.69 -15.41
CA GLN A 77 9.40 8.63 -14.54
C GLN A 77 8.33 7.54 -14.35
N MET A 78 7.05 7.95 -14.26
CA MET A 78 5.92 7.03 -14.19
C MET A 78 5.85 6.12 -15.42
N GLU A 79 6.05 6.68 -16.62
CA GLU A 79 6.06 5.90 -17.86
C GLU A 79 7.28 4.95 -17.95
N ASP A 80 8.47 5.43 -17.60
CA ASP A 80 9.68 4.59 -17.52
C ASP A 80 9.49 3.43 -16.53
N LEU A 81 8.91 3.68 -15.35
CA LEU A 81 8.64 2.67 -14.32
C LEU A 81 7.60 1.64 -14.77
N LYS A 82 6.52 2.07 -15.42
CA LYS A 82 5.53 1.15 -16.00
C LYS A 82 6.16 0.23 -17.05
N GLN A 83 7.03 0.78 -17.89
CA GLN A 83 7.74 0.01 -18.92
C GLN A 83 8.75 -0.96 -18.29
N GLY A 84 9.49 -0.52 -17.27
CA GLY A 84 10.53 -1.32 -16.62
C GLY A 84 10.02 -2.37 -15.63
N LEU A 85 8.75 -2.26 -15.20
CA LEU A 85 8.14 -3.11 -14.18
C LEU A 85 6.80 -3.72 -14.65
N PRO A 86 6.79 -4.48 -15.76
CA PRO A 86 5.54 -4.95 -16.39
C PRO A 86 4.73 -5.92 -15.53
N GLN A 87 5.32 -6.52 -14.49
CA GLN A 87 4.63 -7.40 -13.54
C GLN A 87 3.78 -6.64 -12.51
N TYR A 88 3.90 -5.31 -12.46
CA TYR A 88 3.12 -4.47 -11.56
C TYR A 88 2.01 -3.72 -12.30
N THR A 89 0.90 -3.53 -11.61
CA THR A 89 -0.11 -2.54 -11.99
C THR A 89 0.19 -1.24 -11.24
N ALA A 90 0.26 -0.13 -11.98
CA ALA A 90 0.57 1.18 -11.46
C ALA A 90 -0.68 2.07 -11.37
N LEU A 91 -0.85 2.77 -10.25
CA LEU A 91 -1.96 3.67 -9.95
C LEU A 91 -1.43 5.01 -9.46
N GLY A 92 -2.12 6.08 -9.76
CA GLY A 92 -1.81 7.42 -9.28
C GLY A 92 -1.97 8.49 -10.36
N VAL A 93 -2.00 9.74 -9.93
CA VAL A 93 -2.13 10.93 -10.77
C VAL A 93 -1.16 12.02 -10.31
N GLY A 94 -0.87 12.99 -11.15
CA GLY A 94 -0.06 14.16 -10.81
C GLY A 94 -0.78 15.07 -9.82
N ARG A 95 -0.05 15.56 -8.83
CA ARG A 95 -0.59 16.34 -7.70
C ARG A 95 -1.08 17.74 -8.07
N ASP A 96 -0.73 18.26 -9.26
CA ASP A 96 -1.03 19.63 -9.63
C ASP A 96 -2.30 19.75 -10.48
N ASP A 97 -2.73 18.70 -11.16
CA ASP A 97 -3.92 18.74 -12.02
C ASP A 97 -4.82 17.49 -11.94
N GLY A 98 -4.43 16.52 -11.13
CA GLY A 98 -5.12 15.24 -11.04
C GLY A 98 -4.97 14.37 -12.30
N LYS A 99 -3.99 14.66 -13.15
CA LYS A 99 -3.68 13.92 -14.38
C LYS A 99 -2.19 13.64 -14.48
N GLU A 100 -1.42 14.52 -15.12
CA GLU A 100 -0.02 14.32 -15.44
C GLU A 100 0.91 15.37 -14.82
N ALA A 101 0.40 16.50 -14.37
CA ALA A 101 1.21 17.59 -13.87
C ALA A 101 1.60 17.40 -12.40
N GLY A 102 2.85 17.75 -12.11
CA GLY A 102 3.42 17.66 -10.78
C GLY A 102 3.98 16.27 -10.45
N GLU A 103 4.24 16.06 -9.18
CA GLU A 103 4.73 14.77 -8.67
C GLU A 103 3.55 13.86 -8.34
N TYR A 104 3.74 12.58 -8.59
CA TYR A 104 2.82 11.51 -8.17
C TYR A 104 3.27 10.93 -6.83
N CYS A 105 2.33 10.36 -6.10
CA CYS A 105 2.57 9.38 -5.04
C CYS A 105 1.99 8.04 -5.48
N PRO A 106 2.57 7.38 -6.49
CA PRO A 106 1.94 6.21 -7.09
C PRO A 106 2.02 4.98 -6.19
N ILE A 107 1.06 4.08 -6.41
CA ILE A 107 1.06 2.72 -5.91
C ILE A 107 1.38 1.79 -7.06
N PHE A 108 2.30 0.87 -6.84
CA PHE A 108 2.54 -0.29 -7.70
C PHE A 108 2.22 -1.55 -6.89
N PHE A 109 1.42 -2.45 -7.44
CA PHE A 109 1.14 -3.73 -6.80
C PHE A 109 1.39 -4.90 -7.75
N ASN A 110 1.88 -6.01 -7.20
CA ASN A 110 2.13 -7.24 -7.94
C ASN A 110 0.82 -7.80 -8.52
N SER A 111 0.66 -7.69 -9.84
CA SER A 111 -0.55 -8.11 -10.55
C SER A 111 -0.74 -9.63 -10.59
N HIS A 112 0.29 -10.42 -10.30
CA HIS A 112 0.16 -11.88 -10.14
C HIS A 112 -0.47 -12.25 -8.79
N ARG A 113 -0.19 -11.47 -7.72
CA ARG A 113 -0.69 -11.71 -6.37
C ARG A 113 -2.04 -11.06 -6.10
N PHE A 114 -2.26 -9.85 -6.58
CA PHE A 114 -3.44 -9.04 -6.27
C PHE A 114 -4.33 -8.73 -7.47
N THR A 115 -5.60 -8.52 -7.17
CA THR A 115 -6.60 -7.92 -8.07
C THR A 115 -7.02 -6.57 -7.48
N LEU A 116 -7.08 -5.55 -8.33
CA LEU A 116 -7.62 -4.24 -7.96
C LEU A 116 -9.13 -4.33 -7.79
N VAL A 117 -9.64 -3.87 -6.65
CA VAL A 117 -11.09 -3.77 -6.37
C VAL A 117 -11.56 -2.34 -6.61
N GLU A 118 -10.85 -1.37 -6.02
CA GLU A 118 -11.16 0.04 -6.10
C GLU A 118 -9.90 0.87 -5.86
N TYR A 119 -9.83 2.08 -6.40
CA TYR A 119 -8.75 3.01 -6.11
C TYR A 119 -9.20 4.46 -6.27
N GLY A 120 -8.42 5.36 -5.70
CA GLY A 120 -8.64 6.79 -5.87
C GLY A 120 -7.46 7.61 -5.39
N ASN A 121 -7.63 8.91 -5.54
CA ASN A 121 -6.67 9.91 -5.09
C ASN A 121 -7.44 11.02 -4.36
N PHE A 122 -6.81 11.64 -3.37
CA PHE A 122 -7.35 12.82 -2.73
C PHE A 122 -6.23 13.80 -2.37
N SER A 123 -6.58 15.09 -2.37
CA SER A 123 -5.67 16.16 -1.96
C SER A 123 -5.50 16.16 -0.42
N LEU A 124 -4.30 16.41 0.06
CA LEU A 124 -4.07 16.71 1.47
C LEU A 124 -4.34 18.20 1.71
N SER A 125 -5.61 18.52 1.81
CA SER A 125 -6.12 19.88 2.00
C SER A 125 -7.47 19.87 2.72
N GLU A 126 -7.98 21.05 3.05
CA GLU A 126 -9.32 21.24 3.60
C GLU A 126 -10.44 20.87 2.59
N GLN A 127 -10.07 20.66 1.31
CA GLN A 127 -10.96 20.24 0.23
C GLN A 127 -10.38 19.00 -0.46
N PRO A 128 -10.43 17.83 0.16
CA PRO A 128 -9.71 16.63 -0.32
C PRO A 128 -10.14 16.15 -1.70
N GLU A 129 -11.35 16.45 -2.13
CA GLU A 129 -11.87 16.08 -3.45
C GLU A 129 -11.36 17.00 -4.59
N THR A 130 -10.67 18.08 -4.24
CA THR A 130 -10.14 19.04 -5.22
C THR A 130 -8.63 18.87 -5.31
N ILE A 131 -8.15 18.18 -6.35
CA ILE A 131 -6.71 18.03 -6.60
C ILE A 131 -6.15 19.31 -7.23
N GLY A 132 -4.89 19.62 -6.90
CA GLY A 132 -4.21 20.81 -7.43
C GLY A 132 -4.26 22.02 -6.51
N ILE A 133 -4.66 21.83 -5.27
CA ILE A 133 -4.68 22.90 -4.26
C ILE A 133 -3.75 22.55 -3.09
N LYS A 134 -3.21 23.61 -2.46
CA LYS A 134 -2.44 23.48 -1.22
C LYS A 134 -3.40 23.42 -0.03
N GLY A 135 -3.09 22.56 0.93
CA GLY A 135 -3.80 22.53 2.21
C GLY A 135 -3.02 23.23 3.31
N TRP A 136 -3.73 23.88 4.19
CA TRP A 136 -3.17 24.54 5.40
C TRP A 136 -1.96 25.43 5.09
N ASP A 137 -0.83 25.17 5.74
CA ASP A 137 0.45 25.88 5.55
C ASP A 137 1.41 25.18 4.56
N ALA A 138 0.91 24.27 3.73
CA ALA A 138 1.74 23.52 2.79
C ALA A 138 2.48 24.40 1.78
N SER A 139 3.74 24.08 1.51
CA SER A 139 4.53 24.73 0.46
C SER A 139 4.15 24.25 -0.93
N TYR A 140 3.68 23.01 -1.04
CA TYR A 140 3.31 22.37 -2.32
C TYR A 140 1.94 21.69 -2.22
N ASN A 141 1.32 21.45 -3.38
CA ASN A 141 0.19 20.55 -3.44
C ASN A 141 0.62 19.16 -2.97
N ARG A 142 -0.19 18.52 -2.14
CA ARG A 142 0.09 17.16 -1.63
C ARG A 142 -1.09 16.25 -1.91
N ILE A 143 -0.78 15.02 -2.26
CA ILE A 143 -1.76 14.02 -2.68
C ILE A 143 -1.51 12.69 -1.99
N THR A 144 -2.58 11.94 -1.78
CA THR A 144 -2.52 10.54 -1.37
C THR A 144 -3.20 9.69 -2.42
N THR A 145 -2.55 8.61 -2.84
CA THR A 145 -3.14 7.55 -3.65
C THR A 145 -3.53 6.39 -2.74
N TRP A 146 -4.69 5.77 -2.98
CA TRP A 146 -5.12 4.59 -2.24
C TRP A 146 -5.67 3.52 -3.17
N ALA A 147 -5.62 2.26 -2.75
CA ALA A 147 -6.18 1.14 -3.47
C ALA A 147 -6.71 0.07 -2.51
N ILE A 148 -7.91 -0.46 -2.77
CA ILE A 148 -8.40 -1.71 -2.18
C ILE A 148 -7.95 -2.84 -3.09
N LEU A 149 -7.17 -3.75 -2.51
CA LEU A 149 -6.59 -4.90 -3.20
C LEU A 149 -7.12 -6.20 -2.61
N GLN A 150 -7.41 -7.16 -3.48
CA GLN A 150 -7.82 -8.50 -3.09
C GLN A 150 -6.74 -9.51 -3.44
N GLU A 151 -6.26 -10.25 -2.45
CA GLU A 151 -5.29 -11.33 -2.66
C GLU A 151 -5.95 -12.51 -3.37
N LYS A 152 -5.39 -12.92 -4.51
CA LYS A 152 -5.96 -13.95 -5.39
C LYS A 152 -5.98 -15.34 -4.76
N SER A 153 -5.02 -15.64 -3.89
CA SER A 153 -4.84 -16.96 -3.27
C SER A 153 -5.91 -17.31 -2.24
N ASN A 154 -6.40 -16.29 -1.50
CA ASN A 154 -7.29 -16.50 -0.34
C ASN A 154 -8.53 -15.58 -0.32
N GLY A 155 -8.62 -14.62 -1.27
CA GLY A 155 -9.71 -13.67 -1.37
C GLY A 155 -9.74 -12.57 -0.30
N LYS A 156 -8.74 -12.52 0.59
CA LYS A 156 -8.65 -11.47 1.60
C LYS A 156 -8.39 -10.11 0.96
N LYS A 157 -8.95 -9.07 1.57
CA LYS A 157 -8.78 -7.69 1.10
C LYS A 157 -7.98 -6.89 2.10
N LEU A 158 -7.23 -5.93 1.58
CA LEU A 158 -6.58 -4.87 2.33
C LEU A 158 -6.73 -3.54 1.59
N VAL A 159 -6.52 -2.44 2.31
CA VAL A 159 -6.37 -1.13 1.69
C VAL A 159 -4.94 -0.64 1.84
N PHE A 160 -4.40 -0.12 0.77
CA PHE A 160 -3.03 0.40 0.69
C PHE A 160 -3.06 1.88 0.34
N PHE A 161 -2.40 2.70 1.15
CA PHE A 161 -2.24 4.14 0.97
C PHE A 161 -0.78 4.49 0.74
N ASN A 162 -0.53 5.45 -0.15
CA ASN A 162 0.80 6.03 -0.35
C ASN A 162 0.73 7.54 -0.46
N THR A 163 1.62 8.25 0.24
CA THR A 163 1.59 9.70 0.36
C THR A 163 2.99 10.31 0.37
N HIS A 164 3.07 11.63 0.24
CA HIS A 164 4.27 12.44 0.49
C HIS A 164 3.84 13.72 1.19
N LEU A 165 4.11 13.80 2.49
CA LEU A 165 3.71 14.95 3.30
C LEU A 165 4.53 16.19 2.96
N ASP A 166 4.04 17.36 3.37
CA ASP A 166 4.75 18.61 3.08
C ASP A 166 6.06 18.72 3.87
N ASN A 167 7.10 19.17 3.19
CA ASN A 167 8.44 19.27 3.79
C ASN A 167 8.62 20.48 4.72
N ASN A 168 7.74 21.51 4.62
CA ASN A 168 7.84 22.74 5.43
C ASN A 168 6.64 22.91 6.37
N GLY A 169 5.41 22.65 5.87
CA GLY A 169 4.16 22.91 6.59
C GLY A 169 3.93 21.93 7.75
N GLU A 170 4.12 22.36 8.99
CA GLU A 170 3.88 21.51 10.16
C GLU A 170 2.40 21.21 10.37
N ILE A 171 1.54 22.21 10.15
CA ILE A 171 0.08 22.04 10.24
C ILE A 171 -0.38 21.09 9.12
N ALA A 172 0.13 21.29 7.90
CA ALA A 172 -0.20 20.44 6.76
C ALA A 172 0.19 18.97 6.98
N ARG A 173 1.36 18.70 7.60
CA ARG A 173 1.74 17.34 7.97
C ARG A 173 0.80 16.73 9.00
N LYS A 174 0.51 17.45 10.08
CA LYS A 174 -0.37 17.00 11.16
C LYS A 174 -1.79 16.74 10.67
N GLU A 175 -2.39 17.72 10.02
CA GLU A 175 -3.77 17.63 9.54
C GLU A 175 -3.89 16.65 8.35
N GLY A 176 -2.84 16.56 7.50
CA GLY A 176 -2.76 15.58 6.41
C GLY A 176 -2.85 14.15 6.91
N VAL A 177 -2.11 13.76 7.96
CA VAL A 177 -2.22 12.41 8.54
C VAL A 177 -3.56 12.18 9.21
N GLN A 178 -4.15 13.21 9.85
CA GLN A 178 -5.49 13.11 10.43
C GLN A 178 -6.54 12.85 9.32
N LEU A 179 -6.41 13.54 8.18
CA LEU A 179 -7.26 13.32 7.02
C LEU A 179 -7.10 11.88 6.47
N ILE A 180 -5.87 11.38 6.36
CA ILE A 180 -5.62 10.00 5.93
C ILE A 180 -6.31 9.00 6.87
N LEU A 181 -6.21 9.16 8.19
CA LEU A 181 -6.90 8.31 9.17
C LEU A 181 -8.43 8.36 9.01
N ASN A 182 -8.99 9.53 8.73
CA ASN A 182 -10.42 9.68 8.48
C ASN A 182 -10.82 8.96 7.17
N LYS A 183 -10.04 9.11 6.11
CA LYS A 183 -10.26 8.42 4.82
C LYS A 183 -10.13 6.91 4.93
N ILE A 184 -9.22 6.38 5.76
CA ILE A 184 -9.15 4.94 6.04
C ILE A 184 -10.48 4.45 6.65
N LYS A 185 -11.02 5.16 7.65
CA LYS A 185 -12.29 4.80 8.29
C LYS A 185 -13.49 4.91 7.34
N GLU A 186 -13.46 5.87 6.42
CA GLU A 186 -14.50 6.07 5.40
C GLU A 186 -14.46 4.97 4.33
N ILE A 187 -13.27 4.74 3.75
CA ILE A 187 -13.07 3.86 2.58
C ILE A 187 -13.06 2.37 2.99
N ALA A 188 -12.45 2.06 4.13
CA ALA A 188 -12.13 0.68 4.50
C ALA A 188 -12.31 0.41 6.02
N PRO A 189 -13.52 0.65 6.59
CA PRO A 189 -13.76 0.67 8.04
C PRO A 189 -13.40 -0.63 8.77
N HIS A 190 -13.31 -1.76 8.07
CA HIS A 190 -13.07 -3.08 8.66
C HIS A 190 -11.97 -3.87 7.94
N MET A 191 -11.15 -3.19 7.13
CA MET A 191 -10.06 -3.83 6.41
C MET A 191 -8.71 -3.51 7.07
N PRO A 192 -7.75 -4.44 7.01
CA PRO A 192 -6.36 -4.10 7.29
C PRO A 192 -5.90 -2.96 6.38
N ALA A 193 -5.27 -1.95 6.97
CA ALA A 193 -4.75 -0.79 6.25
C ALA A 193 -3.23 -0.74 6.34
N ILE A 194 -2.58 -0.45 5.22
CA ILE A 194 -1.14 -0.21 5.12
C ILE A 194 -0.94 1.20 4.58
N ILE A 195 -0.04 1.95 5.19
CA ILE A 195 0.36 3.27 4.73
C ILE A 195 1.86 3.26 4.47
N THR A 196 2.26 3.69 3.29
CA THR A 196 3.63 4.03 2.94
C THR A 196 3.73 5.51 2.62
N GLY A 197 4.93 6.06 2.70
CA GLY A 197 5.12 7.45 2.30
C GLY A 197 6.46 8.01 2.71
N ASP A 198 6.74 9.19 2.18
CA ASP A 198 7.71 10.11 2.73
C ASP A 198 6.96 11.09 3.65
N PHE A 199 7.08 10.87 4.95
CA PHE A 199 6.35 11.66 5.94
C PHE A 199 7.01 13.01 6.26
N ASN A 200 8.21 13.28 5.73
CA ASN A 200 8.98 14.49 6.00
C ASN A 200 9.05 14.85 7.49
N CYS A 201 9.16 13.85 8.35
CA CYS A 201 9.26 14.01 9.79
C CYS A 201 10.00 12.82 10.42
N THR A 202 10.55 13.06 11.60
CA THR A 202 11.17 11.99 12.38
C THR A 202 10.11 11.12 13.10
N PRO A 203 10.47 9.91 13.54
CA PRO A 203 9.55 9.01 14.25
C PRO A 203 8.90 9.61 15.50
N ASP A 204 9.53 10.61 16.12
CA ASP A 204 9.08 11.24 17.36
C ASP A 204 8.19 12.46 17.13
N GLU A 205 7.98 12.87 15.87
CA GLU A 205 7.18 14.05 15.56
C GLU A 205 5.67 13.73 15.50
N THR A 206 4.89 14.80 15.63
CA THR A 206 3.43 14.76 15.72
C THR A 206 2.74 13.94 14.63
N PRO A 207 3.14 13.98 13.35
CA PRO A 207 2.47 13.20 12.30
C PRO A 207 2.46 11.70 12.60
N LEU A 208 3.62 11.10 12.92
CA LEU A 208 3.71 9.67 13.20
C LEU A 208 3.05 9.30 14.54
N GLN A 209 3.17 10.15 15.56
CA GLN A 209 2.41 9.97 16.81
C GLN A 209 0.89 10.00 16.60
N THR A 210 0.40 10.81 15.64
CA THR A 210 -1.02 10.87 15.29
C THR A 210 -1.49 9.58 14.63
N LEU A 211 -0.69 9.01 13.72
CA LEU A 211 -0.97 7.70 13.11
C LEU A 211 -1.03 6.59 14.18
N GLU A 212 -0.06 6.54 15.10
CA GLU A 212 -0.03 5.56 16.19
C GLU A 212 -1.24 5.70 17.14
N LYS A 213 -1.60 6.91 17.53
CA LYS A 213 -2.81 7.18 18.33
C LYS A 213 -4.10 6.82 17.57
N GLY A 214 -4.06 6.88 16.25
CA GLY A 214 -5.14 6.47 15.35
C GLY A 214 -5.26 4.95 15.17
N GLY A 215 -4.36 4.17 15.80
CA GLY A 215 -4.36 2.70 15.76
C GLY A 215 -3.46 2.08 14.69
N MET A 216 -2.60 2.87 14.04
CA MET A 216 -1.59 2.34 13.12
C MET A 216 -0.33 1.94 13.90
N GLU A 217 0.27 0.82 13.52
CA GLU A 217 1.55 0.38 14.07
C GLU A 217 2.70 0.88 13.19
N ASN A 218 3.72 1.44 13.82
CA ASN A 218 4.94 1.81 13.13
C ASN A 218 5.83 0.57 12.95
N ALA A 219 5.98 0.11 11.71
CA ALA A 219 6.75 -1.09 11.38
C ALA A 219 8.18 -1.07 11.93
N SER A 220 8.83 0.10 12.00
CA SER A 220 10.17 0.21 12.56
C SER A 220 10.25 -0.07 14.06
N LYS A 221 9.15 0.08 14.80
CA LYS A 221 9.08 -0.19 16.25
C LYS A 221 8.75 -1.63 16.58
N VAL A 222 8.11 -2.36 15.68
CA VAL A 222 7.65 -3.74 15.90
C VAL A 222 8.46 -4.79 15.15
N ALA A 223 9.29 -4.37 14.19
CA ALA A 223 10.15 -5.27 13.44
C ALA A 223 11.23 -5.92 14.32
N ALA A 224 11.51 -7.20 14.08
CA ALA A 224 12.57 -7.92 14.78
C ALA A 224 13.98 -7.38 14.43
N ILE A 225 14.13 -6.82 13.24
CA ILE A 225 15.37 -6.18 12.78
C ILE A 225 14.98 -4.81 12.24
N THR A 226 15.58 -3.75 12.76
CA THR A 226 15.41 -2.39 12.26
C THR A 226 16.77 -1.83 11.84
N TYR A 227 16.79 -1.21 10.67
CA TYR A 227 17.87 -0.31 10.28
C TYR A 227 17.42 1.10 10.65
N GLY A 228 18.36 1.96 11.01
CA GLY A 228 18.05 3.35 11.32
C GLY A 228 17.32 4.05 10.16
N PRO A 229 16.78 5.27 10.38
CA PRO A 229 16.06 6.01 9.35
C PRO A 229 16.93 6.20 8.11
N SER A 230 16.34 5.98 6.94
CA SER A 230 16.96 6.34 5.67
C SER A 230 16.74 7.84 5.45
N TRP A 231 17.81 8.59 5.29
CA TRP A 231 17.83 10.01 4.94
C TRP A 231 18.22 10.19 3.48
#